data_0c196bd23e79e97f5d60eab7fab596c4
#
_entry.id   0c196bd23e79e97f5d60eab7fab596c4
#
_cell.length_a   1.000
_cell.length_b   1.000
_cell.length_c   1.000
_cell.angle_alpha   90.00
_cell.angle_beta   90.00
_cell.angle_gamma   90.00
#
_symmetry.space_group_name_H-M   'P 1'
#
loop_
_entity.id
_entity.type
_entity.pdbx_description
1 polymer ?
#
loop_
_entity_poly.entity_id
_entity_poly.type
_entity_poly.pdbx_seq_one_letter_code
_entity_poly.pdbx_strand_id
1 'polypeptide(L)'
;MNQNIQVEPVPAKTRKKSANLEGKIQASIVKWFGETFPERRGALMGYFANPENKVQGGVMLSMGLMKDVSDLLYSDKYCNLCGIEVKAEGTYHNTEHLIGQANWILKQCRDGCFVDSLQQAKDFILCGVRGTSPNVVLENLKNIKTKTVLWDVAKKPLSL
;
A
#
# COMPACT_ATOMS: atom_id res chain seq x y z
N MET A 1 -29.04 -35.19 33.23
CA MET A 1 -28.08 -35.42 32.13
C MET A 1 -27.75 -34.08 31.52
N ASN A 2 -26.61 -33.48 31.89
CA ASN A 2 -26.16 -32.20 31.35
C ASN A 2 -25.15 -32.51 30.23
N GLN A 3 -25.53 -32.22 29.00
CA GLN A 3 -24.58 -32.29 27.87
C GLN A 3 -23.76 -31.00 27.84
N ASN A 4 -22.47 -31.12 28.13
CA ASN A 4 -21.47 -30.07 27.91
C ASN A 4 -21.27 -29.92 26.40
N ILE A 5 -21.78 -28.84 25.81
CA ILE A 5 -21.45 -28.41 24.46
C ILE A 5 -20.07 -27.74 24.52
N GLN A 6 -19.05 -28.45 24.08
CA GLN A 6 -17.73 -27.85 23.85
C GLN A 6 -17.80 -26.99 22.57
N VAL A 7 -17.67 -25.68 22.71
CA VAL A 7 -17.52 -24.76 21.59
C VAL A 7 -16.04 -24.69 21.26
N GLU A 8 -15.66 -25.22 20.11
CA GLU A 8 -14.29 -25.12 19.62
C GLU A 8 -13.94 -23.66 19.30
N PRO A 9 -12.75 -23.18 19.68
CA PRO A 9 -12.34 -21.81 19.41
C PRO A 9 -12.03 -21.62 17.91
N VAL A 10 -12.68 -20.65 17.30
CA VAL A 10 -12.45 -20.22 15.92
C VAL A 10 -11.01 -19.69 15.77
N PRO A 11 -10.22 -20.16 14.78
CA PRO A 11 -8.82 -19.78 14.66
C PRO A 11 -8.63 -18.32 14.21
N ALA A 12 -8.15 -17.48 15.11
CA ALA A 12 -7.82 -16.08 14.89
C ALA A 12 -6.44 -15.93 14.21
N LYS A 13 -6.21 -16.49 13.01
CA LYS A 13 -4.83 -16.54 12.44
C LYS A 13 -4.60 -15.94 11.04
N THR A 14 -5.58 -15.39 10.34
CA THR A 14 -5.38 -14.97 8.95
C THR A 14 -4.94 -13.49 8.78
N ARG A 15 -5.30 -12.58 9.68
CA ARG A 15 -4.99 -11.16 9.53
C ARG A 15 -3.52 -10.75 9.77
N LYS A 16 -2.76 -11.48 10.59
CA LYS A 16 -1.36 -11.13 10.92
C LYS A 16 -0.34 -11.45 9.81
N LYS A 17 -0.67 -12.35 8.88
CA LYS A 17 0.27 -12.82 7.86
C LYS A 17 0.46 -11.84 6.70
N SER A 18 -0.56 -11.10 6.31
CA SER A 18 -0.53 -10.14 5.19
C SER A 18 0.19 -8.85 5.52
N ALA A 19 -0.14 -8.21 6.65
CA ALA A 19 0.52 -6.98 7.10
C ALA A 19 2.04 -7.19 7.27
N ASN A 20 2.49 -8.40 7.62
CA ASN A 20 3.90 -8.75 7.69
C ASN A 20 4.56 -8.85 6.31
N LEU A 21 3.84 -9.21 5.25
CA LEU A 21 4.40 -9.33 3.90
C LEU A 21 4.59 -7.96 3.24
N GLU A 22 3.62 -7.08 3.31
CA GLU A 22 3.74 -5.68 2.84
C GLU A 22 4.89 -4.97 3.56
N GLY A 23 4.95 -5.06 4.89
CA GLY A 23 6.05 -4.50 5.66
C GLY A 23 7.44 -5.06 5.30
N LYS A 24 7.54 -6.34 4.92
CA LYS A 24 8.79 -6.94 4.44
C LYS A 24 9.19 -6.39 3.07
N ILE A 25 8.24 -6.25 2.15
CA ILE A 25 8.49 -5.66 0.84
C ILE A 25 8.95 -4.21 1.02
N GLN A 26 8.22 -3.42 1.80
CA GLN A 26 8.55 -2.02 2.10
C GLN A 26 9.96 -1.90 2.71
N ALA A 27 10.28 -2.70 3.73
CA ALA A 27 11.61 -2.72 4.35
C ALA A 27 12.72 -3.07 3.35
N SER A 28 12.46 -4.02 2.43
CA SER A 28 13.43 -4.40 1.40
C SER A 28 13.69 -3.27 0.40
N ILE A 29 12.65 -2.50 0.05
CA ILE A 29 12.76 -1.33 -0.83
C ILE A 29 13.61 -0.24 -0.17
N VAL A 30 13.30 0.10 1.09
CA VAL A 30 14.03 1.14 1.85
C VAL A 30 15.49 0.76 2.04
N LYS A 31 15.75 -0.50 2.39
CA LYS A 31 17.11 -1.03 2.55
C LYS A 31 17.89 -0.93 1.23
N TRP A 32 17.34 -1.48 0.16
CA TRP A 32 17.97 -1.44 -1.17
C TRP A 32 18.27 0.00 -1.61
N PHE A 33 17.32 0.92 -1.45
CA PHE A 33 17.51 2.31 -1.84
C PHE A 33 18.65 2.97 -1.06
N GLY A 34 18.70 2.77 0.28
CA GLY A 34 19.76 3.32 1.13
C GLY A 34 21.15 2.73 0.85
N GLU A 35 21.24 1.48 0.40
CA GLU A 35 22.48 0.82 -0.01
C GLU A 35 22.94 1.25 -1.41
N THR A 36 21.98 1.50 -2.33
CA THR A 36 22.27 1.86 -3.73
C THR A 36 22.55 3.35 -3.90
N PHE A 37 21.89 4.20 -3.11
CA PHE A 37 21.97 5.66 -3.20
C PHE A 37 22.25 6.29 -1.83
N PRO A 38 23.40 6.02 -1.20
CA PRO A 38 23.71 6.51 0.14
C PRO A 38 23.72 8.04 0.23
N GLU A 39 24.06 8.73 -0.88
CA GLU A 39 24.07 10.18 -1.00
C GLU A 39 22.66 10.79 -1.09
N ARG A 40 21.65 9.98 -1.39
CA ARG A 40 20.25 10.40 -1.50
C ARG A 40 19.40 9.96 -0.31
N ARG A 41 20.03 9.77 0.85
CA ARG A 41 19.32 9.46 2.09
C ARG A 41 18.27 10.52 2.37
N GLY A 42 17.01 10.08 2.58
CA GLY A 42 15.86 10.98 2.76
C GLY A 42 15.08 11.28 1.48
N ALA A 43 15.59 10.93 0.29
CA ALA A 43 14.80 10.99 -0.93
C ALA A 43 13.74 9.87 -1.04
N LEU A 44 13.86 8.81 -0.24
CA LEU A 44 12.84 7.78 -0.05
C LEU A 44 12.48 7.72 1.43
N MET A 45 11.21 7.96 1.74
CA MET A 45 10.70 8.02 3.11
C MET A 45 9.49 7.12 3.28
N GLY A 46 9.40 6.41 4.41
CA GLY A 46 8.18 5.70 4.80
C GLY A 46 7.16 6.66 5.42
N TYR A 47 5.90 6.53 5.05
CA TYR A 47 4.79 7.21 5.70
C TYR A 47 4.04 6.22 6.60
N PHE A 48 4.13 6.44 7.92
CA PHE A 48 3.56 5.55 8.91
C PHE A 48 2.38 6.24 9.61
N ALA A 49 1.17 5.92 9.18
CA ALA A 49 -0.07 6.45 9.75
C ALA A 49 -0.87 5.31 10.42
N ASN A 50 -0.35 4.76 11.52
CA ASN A 50 -1.01 3.71 12.28
C ASN A 50 -1.39 4.20 13.69
N PRO A 51 -2.49 4.97 13.85
CA PRO A 51 -2.97 5.33 15.17
C PRO A 51 -3.44 4.08 15.92
N GLU A 52 -3.04 3.96 17.19
CA GLU A 52 -3.42 2.83 18.06
C GLU A 52 -4.91 2.81 18.36
N ASN A 53 -5.55 3.99 18.35
CA ASN A 53 -6.97 4.14 18.60
C ASN A 53 -7.56 5.38 17.89
N LYS A 54 -8.89 5.51 17.94
CA LYS A 54 -9.62 6.61 17.26
C LYS A 54 -9.25 8.01 17.80
N VAL A 55 -8.96 8.13 19.11
CA VAL A 55 -8.61 9.41 19.73
C VAL A 55 -7.25 9.87 19.21
N GLN A 56 -6.26 8.97 19.23
CA GLN A 56 -4.93 9.25 18.69
C GLN A 56 -5.01 9.59 17.19
N GLY A 57 -5.82 8.86 16.41
CA GLY A 57 -6.06 9.16 14.99
C GLY A 57 -6.64 10.56 14.79
N GLY A 58 -7.58 10.99 15.62
CA GLY A 58 -8.14 12.35 15.60
C GLY A 58 -7.09 13.43 15.90
N VAL A 59 -6.25 13.21 16.90
CA VAL A 59 -5.14 14.12 17.23
C VAL A 59 -4.14 14.20 16.09
N MET A 60 -3.74 13.06 15.53
CA MET A 60 -2.78 13.03 14.40
C MET A 60 -3.34 13.74 13.16
N LEU A 61 -4.63 13.57 12.86
CA LEU A 61 -5.29 14.30 11.77
C LEU A 61 -5.30 15.82 12.01
N SER A 62 -5.53 16.27 13.25
CA SER A 62 -5.47 17.69 13.60
C SER A 62 -4.05 18.27 13.51
N MET A 63 -3.03 17.42 13.62
CA MET A 63 -1.62 17.77 13.46
C MET A 63 -1.13 17.63 12.01
N GLY A 64 -2.03 17.39 11.05
CA GLY A 64 -1.70 17.32 9.63
C GLY A 64 -1.46 15.91 9.09
N LEU A 65 -1.75 14.86 9.85
CA LEU A 65 -1.76 13.52 9.29
C LEU A 65 -2.78 13.45 8.16
N MET A 66 -2.38 12.98 7.01
CA MET A 66 -3.26 12.77 5.86
C MET A 66 -3.68 11.29 5.77
N LYS A 67 -4.92 11.06 5.38
CA LYS A 67 -5.41 9.72 5.06
C LYS A 67 -4.96 9.31 3.66
N ASP A 68 -4.87 8.00 3.47
CA ASP A 68 -4.65 7.39 2.16
C ASP A 68 -3.33 7.79 1.47
N VAL A 69 -2.38 8.33 2.23
CA VAL A 69 -1.03 8.61 1.74
C VAL A 69 -0.33 7.30 1.44
N SER A 70 0.45 7.26 0.36
CA SER A 70 1.23 6.08 -0.01
C SER A 70 2.22 5.64 1.08
N ASP A 71 2.48 4.35 1.16
CA ASP A 71 3.41 3.75 2.11
C ASP A 71 4.82 4.34 2.03
N LEU A 72 5.27 4.67 0.81
CA LEU A 72 6.57 5.28 0.55
C LEU A 72 6.39 6.55 -0.28
N LEU A 73 7.09 7.61 0.14
CA LEU A 73 7.23 8.87 -0.57
C LEU A 73 8.64 8.94 -1.16
N TYR A 74 8.73 9.13 -2.46
CA TYR A 74 9.98 9.19 -3.18
C TYR A 74 10.15 10.56 -3.88
N SER A 75 11.26 11.23 -3.61
CA SER A 75 11.67 12.42 -4.37
C SER A 75 12.58 12.01 -5.51
N ASP A 76 12.15 12.22 -6.74
CA ASP A 76 12.96 11.91 -7.92
C ASP A 76 14.18 12.83 -8.07
N LYS A 77 14.98 12.64 -9.12
CA LYS A 77 16.18 13.47 -9.38
C LYS A 77 15.86 14.93 -9.70
N TYR A 78 14.63 15.26 -9.98
CA TYR A 78 14.14 16.62 -10.24
C TYR A 78 13.38 17.21 -9.05
N CYS A 79 13.44 16.55 -7.88
CA CYS A 79 12.72 16.93 -6.67
C CYS A 79 11.18 16.83 -6.80
N ASN A 80 10.67 16.06 -7.76
CA ASN A 80 9.24 15.79 -7.82
C ASN A 80 8.85 14.73 -6.80
N LEU A 81 7.71 14.92 -6.14
CA LEU A 81 7.13 13.92 -5.25
C LEU A 81 6.50 12.79 -6.06
N CYS A 82 6.86 11.56 -5.73
CA CYS A 82 6.28 10.33 -6.25
C CYS A 82 5.74 9.48 -5.10
N GLY A 83 4.61 8.81 -5.33
CA GLY A 83 4.00 7.90 -4.37
C GLY A 83 4.21 6.43 -4.76
N ILE A 84 4.69 5.61 -3.84
CA ILE A 84 4.82 4.16 -4.03
C ILE A 84 3.98 3.48 -2.97
N GLU A 85 2.91 2.83 -3.40
CA GLU A 85 2.03 2.04 -2.54
C GLU A 85 2.40 0.58 -2.62
N VAL A 86 2.61 -0.07 -1.47
CA VAL A 86 2.99 -1.47 -1.38
C VAL A 86 1.78 -2.33 -1.09
N LYS A 87 1.53 -3.35 -1.90
CA LYS A 87 0.46 -4.32 -1.71
C LYS A 87 0.99 -5.74 -1.85
N ALA A 88 0.60 -6.60 -0.92
CA ALA A 88 0.91 -8.03 -1.02
C ALA A 88 -0.21 -8.77 -1.76
N GLU A 89 0.17 -9.79 -2.53
CA GLU A 89 -0.80 -10.67 -3.20
C GLU A 89 -1.70 -11.40 -2.19
N GLY A 90 -2.94 -11.59 -2.57
CA GLY A 90 -3.88 -12.46 -1.86
C GLY A 90 -4.50 -11.92 -0.57
N THR A 91 -4.29 -10.63 -0.22
CA THR A 91 -4.58 -10.22 1.16
C THR A 91 -5.39 -8.94 1.35
N TYR A 92 -5.65 -8.19 0.32
CA TYR A 92 -6.26 -6.86 0.46
C TYR A 92 -7.75 -6.84 0.09
N HIS A 93 -8.59 -6.33 1.01
CA HIS A 93 -10.06 -6.40 0.90
C HIS A 93 -10.78 -5.05 1.07
N ASN A 94 -10.08 -3.93 1.20
CA ASN A 94 -10.70 -2.63 1.44
C ASN A 94 -10.69 -1.75 0.18
N THR A 95 -11.81 -1.72 -0.52
CA THR A 95 -11.99 -0.94 -1.77
C THR A 95 -11.81 0.56 -1.55
N GLU A 96 -12.41 1.12 -0.49
CA GLU A 96 -12.35 2.56 -0.22
C GLU A 96 -10.92 3.03 0.00
N HIS A 97 -10.14 2.24 0.73
CA HIS A 97 -8.74 2.55 0.99
C HIS A 97 -7.89 2.49 -0.29
N LEU A 98 -8.06 1.45 -1.14
CA LEU A 98 -7.35 1.38 -2.43
C LEU A 98 -7.71 2.57 -3.34
N ILE A 99 -8.98 2.94 -3.40
CA ILE A 99 -9.45 4.11 -4.16
C ILE A 99 -8.86 5.40 -3.57
N GLY A 100 -8.85 5.53 -2.24
CA GLY A 100 -8.27 6.68 -1.55
C GLY A 100 -6.79 6.86 -1.88
N GLN A 101 -6.00 5.79 -1.78
CA GLN A 101 -4.57 5.77 -2.10
C GLN A 101 -4.29 6.08 -3.57
N ALA A 102 -5.05 5.48 -4.50
CA ALA A 102 -4.92 5.77 -5.93
C ALA A 102 -5.23 7.26 -6.23
N ASN A 103 -6.31 7.79 -5.66
CA ASN A 103 -6.66 9.20 -5.81
C ASN A 103 -5.63 10.14 -5.17
N TRP A 104 -5.06 9.77 -4.03
CA TRP A 104 -4.02 10.56 -3.38
C TRP A 104 -2.78 10.66 -4.28
N ILE A 105 -2.30 9.54 -4.83
CA ILE A 105 -1.18 9.53 -5.77
C ILE A 105 -1.47 10.45 -6.96
N LEU A 106 -2.63 10.32 -7.60
CA LEU A 106 -2.99 11.11 -8.78
C LEU A 106 -3.12 12.62 -8.52
N LYS A 107 -3.50 13.01 -7.30
CA LYS A 107 -3.73 14.42 -6.95
C LYS A 107 -2.51 15.11 -6.36
N GLN A 108 -1.69 14.38 -5.62
CA GLN A 108 -0.63 14.96 -4.79
C GLN A 108 0.77 14.67 -5.33
N CYS A 109 0.93 13.63 -6.16
CA CYS A 109 2.21 13.23 -6.68
C CYS A 109 2.34 13.59 -8.16
N ARG A 110 3.56 13.89 -8.60
CA ARG A 110 3.91 14.02 -10.01
C ARG A 110 3.75 12.69 -10.74
N ASP A 111 4.10 11.59 -10.06
CA ASP A 111 4.02 10.23 -10.55
C ASP A 111 3.84 9.26 -9.37
N GLY A 112 3.51 8.02 -9.66
CA GLY A 112 3.45 6.98 -8.65
C GLY A 112 2.81 5.70 -9.16
N CYS A 113 2.94 4.67 -8.35
CA CYS A 113 2.42 3.35 -8.69
C CYS A 113 2.17 2.50 -7.44
N PHE A 114 1.42 1.44 -7.65
CA PHE A 114 1.33 0.32 -6.72
C PHE A 114 2.36 -0.73 -7.10
N VAL A 115 3.01 -1.31 -6.10
CA VAL A 115 4.02 -2.36 -6.26
C VAL A 115 3.73 -3.54 -5.34
N ASP A 116 4.04 -4.75 -5.78
CA ASP A 116 3.93 -5.98 -4.97
C ASP A 116 5.28 -6.67 -4.74
N SER A 117 6.36 -6.06 -5.22
CA SER A 117 7.71 -6.60 -5.09
C SER A 117 8.78 -5.51 -5.08
N LEU A 118 9.95 -5.86 -4.55
CA LEU A 118 11.14 -5.02 -4.64
C LEU A 118 11.51 -4.72 -6.10
N GLN A 119 11.33 -5.68 -7.02
CA GLN A 119 11.71 -5.49 -8.42
C GLN A 119 10.87 -4.41 -9.08
N GLN A 120 9.55 -4.41 -8.89
CA GLN A 120 8.69 -3.36 -9.44
C GLN A 120 9.05 -1.96 -8.90
N ALA A 121 9.41 -1.87 -7.61
CA ALA A 121 9.88 -0.61 -7.04
C ALA A 121 11.20 -0.14 -7.66
N LYS A 122 12.14 -1.06 -7.91
CA LYS A 122 13.39 -0.76 -8.63
C LYS A 122 13.13 -0.26 -10.04
N ASP A 123 12.27 -0.93 -10.78
CA ASP A 123 11.93 -0.58 -12.16
C ASP A 123 11.30 0.82 -12.23
N PHE A 124 10.46 1.16 -11.25
CA PHE A 124 9.89 2.49 -11.13
C PHE A 124 10.95 3.55 -10.80
N ILE A 125 11.76 3.33 -9.78
CA ILE A 125 12.76 4.32 -9.30
C ILE A 125 13.88 4.54 -10.32
N LEU A 126 14.35 3.46 -10.97
CA LEU A 126 15.47 3.53 -11.90
C LEU A 126 15.07 3.91 -13.33
N CYS A 127 13.95 3.38 -13.80
CA CYS A 127 13.57 3.43 -15.21
C CYS A 127 12.23 4.15 -15.45
N GLY A 128 11.50 4.54 -14.41
CA GLY A 128 10.15 5.11 -14.53
C GLY A 128 9.10 4.09 -14.98
N VAL A 129 9.43 2.80 -14.94
CA VAL A 129 8.50 1.73 -15.32
C VAL A 129 7.58 1.46 -14.14
N ARG A 130 6.31 1.81 -14.28
CA ARG A 130 5.31 1.63 -13.22
C ARG A 130 4.97 0.15 -13.04
N GLY A 131 4.78 -0.25 -11.80
CA GLY A 131 4.10 -1.49 -11.46
C GLY A 131 2.62 -1.42 -11.91
N THR A 132 1.69 -1.28 -10.99
CA THR A 132 0.27 -1.02 -11.35
C THR A 132 -0.02 0.47 -11.25
N SER A 133 -0.50 1.07 -12.35
CA SER A 133 -0.88 2.49 -12.37
C SER A 133 -2.12 2.74 -11.48
N PRO A 134 -2.19 3.88 -10.75
CA PRO A 134 -3.37 4.26 -10.00
C PRO A 134 -4.66 4.31 -10.85
N ASN A 135 -4.57 4.71 -12.11
CA ASN A 135 -5.73 4.71 -13.02
C ASN A 135 -6.26 3.30 -13.30
N VAL A 136 -5.35 2.32 -13.47
CA VAL A 136 -5.74 0.90 -13.63
C VAL A 136 -6.45 0.39 -12.38
N VAL A 137 -5.94 0.72 -11.20
CA VAL A 137 -6.58 0.37 -9.92
C VAL A 137 -8.00 0.93 -9.84
N LEU A 138 -8.17 2.21 -10.12
CA LEU A 138 -9.49 2.86 -10.10
C LEU A 138 -10.47 2.25 -11.10
N GLU A 139 -10.00 1.99 -12.31
CA GLU A 139 -10.84 1.39 -13.36
C GLU A 139 -11.31 -0.01 -13.00
N ASN A 140 -10.39 -0.85 -12.54
CA ASN A 140 -10.70 -2.22 -12.16
C ASN A 140 -11.63 -2.31 -10.94
N LEU A 141 -11.63 -1.31 -10.06
CA LEU A 141 -12.46 -1.29 -8.85
C LEU A 141 -13.84 -0.67 -9.06
N LYS A 142 -14.12 0.02 -10.17
CA LYS A 142 -15.39 0.73 -10.41
C LYS A 142 -16.63 -0.16 -10.25
N ASN A 143 -16.56 -1.41 -10.62
CA ASN A 143 -17.72 -2.33 -10.72
C ASN A 143 -17.67 -3.47 -9.70
N ILE A 144 -16.75 -3.44 -8.72
CA ILE A 144 -16.61 -4.54 -7.76
C ILE A 144 -17.63 -4.39 -6.64
N LYS A 145 -18.59 -5.34 -6.59
CA LYS A 145 -19.60 -5.44 -5.51
C LYS A 145 -19.39 -6.66 -4.59
N THR A 146 -18.38 -7.49 -4.83
CA THR A 146 -18.21 -8.78 -4.14
C THR A 146 -16.98 -8.80 -3.24
N LYS A 147 -17.01 -9.67 -2.19
CA LYS A 147 -15.87 -9.94 -1.31
C LYS A 147 -14.83 -10.80 -2.03
N THR A 148 -14.08 -10.23 -2.94
CA THR A 148 -12.93 -10.85 -3.60
C THR A 148 -11.62 -10.28 -3.07
N VAL A 149 -10.51 -10.93 -3.38
CA VAL A 149 -9.18 -10.37 -3.12
C VAL A 149 -8.96 -9.20 -4.09
N LEU A 150 -9.14 -8.00 -3.57
CA LEU A 150 -9.23 -6.79 -4.39
C LEU A 150 -7.93 -6.42 -5.07
N TRP A 151 -6.78 -6.71 -4.44
CA TRP A 151 -5.50 -6.40 -5.07
C TRP A 151 -5.27 -7.22 -6.34
N ASP A 152 -5.62 -8.51 -6.33
CA ASP A 152 -5.47 -9.35 -7.52
C ASP A 152 -6.38 -8.92 -8.68
N VAL A 153 -7.50 -8.28 -8.36
CA VAL A 153 -8.40 -7.68 -9.37
C VAL A 153 -7.88 -6.32 -9.81
N ALA A 154 -7.47 -5.47 -8.85
CA ALA A 154 -7.04 -4.10 -9.12
C ALA A 154 -5.81 -4.01 -10.04
N LYS A 155 -4.93 -5.04 -10.02
CA LYS A 155 -3.72 -5.07 -10.85
C LYS A 155 -3.89 -5.70 -12.25
N LYS A 156 -5.08 -6.21 -12.59
CA LYS A 156 -5.28 -6.84 -13.90
C LYS A 156 -5.08 -5.82 -15.03
N PRO A 157 -4.42 -6.21 -16.13
CA PRO A 157 -4.36 -5.38 -17.31
C PRO A 157 -5.79 -5.03 -17.78
N LEU A 158 -5.98 -3.78 -18.20
CA LEU A 158 -7.23 -3.41 -18.86
C LEU A 158 -7.32 -4.21 -20.16
N SER A 159 -8.39 -4.98 -20.33
CA SER A 159 -8.68 -5.60 -21.62
C SER A 159 -8.96 -4.48 -22.63
N LEU A 160 -8.14 -4.44 -23.67
CA LEU A 160 -8.34 -3.58 -24.83
C LEU A 160 -9.57 -4.02 -25.60
#